data_cad2a6b6f9aad0f148399e41fd312ba7
#
_entry.id   cad2a6b6f9aad0f148399e41fd312ba7
#
_cell.length_a   1.000
_cell.length_b   1.000
_cell.length_c   1.000
_cell.angle_alpha   90.00
_cell.angle_beta   90.00
_cell.angle_gamma   90.00
#
_symmetry.space_group_name_H-M   'P 1'
#
loop_
_entity.id
_entity.type
_entity.pdbx_description
1 polymer ?
#
loop_
_entity_poly.entity_id
_entity_poly.type
_entity_poly.pdbx_seq_one_letter_code
_entity_poly.pdbx_strand_id
1 'polypeptide(L)'
;QSEEFTFDLLIGTDGAASACRQYFMEQSARLHFNYSQVFQNYGYKELTIPPGPNNKFLLEKNALHIWPRGHFMMIALPNPDATFTATLFLPYHGSESFEVLKNEDQLVTFFNTHFKDAISLIPHLTQEFFQNPTGHLYTVKCSPWHDADKVLLMGDAAHAIIPFYGQGMNCGFEDVFIFDQLLDQNPDWNSICKSFSEIRKPNSDA
;
A
#
# COMPACT_ATOMS: atom_id res chain seq x y z
N GLN A 1 11.81 -24.00 -15.67
CA GLN A 1 13.21 -23.68 -16.04
C GLN A 1 13.67 -22.55 -15.14
N SER A 2 14.77 -22.71 -14.42
CA SER A 2 15.45 -21.63 -13.70
C SER A 2 16.46 -21.00 -14.65
N GLU A 3 16.45 -19.66 -14.73
CA GLU A 3 17.47 -18.89 -15.45
C GLU A 3 18.42 -18.26 -14.44
N GLU A 4 19.71 -18.18 -14.77
CA GLU A 4 20.73 -17.61 -13.92
C GLU A 4 21.25 -16.31 -14.54
N PHE A 5 21.25 -15.24 -13.73
CA PHE A 5 21.74 -13.93 -14.14
C PHE A 5 22.89 -13.49 -13.26
N THR A 6 23.86 -12.78 -13.86
CA THR A 6 24.98 -12.16 -13.13
C THR A 6 24.78 -10.62 -13.18
N PHE A 7 24.91 -9.97 -12.04
CA PHE A 7 24.75 -8.52 -11.89
C PHE A 7 25.70 -7.99 -10.80
N ASP A 8 25.98 -6.69 -10.83
CA ASP A 8 26.84 -6.03 -9.84
C ASP A 8 26.07 -5.67 -8.58
N LEU A 9 24.83 -5.19 -8.72
CA LEU A 9 23.92 -4.82 -7.63
C LEU A 9 22.50 -5.28 -7.96
N LEU A 10 21.82 -5.89 -7.00
CA LEU A 10 20.39 -6.19 -7.04
C LEU A 10 19.62 -5.18 -6.21
N ILE A 11 18.68 -4.46 -6.82
CA ILE A 11 17.76 -3.58 -6.10
C ILE A 11 16.39 -4.26 -6.01
N GLY A 12 16.00 -4.66 -4.80
CA GLY A 12 14.73 -5.31 -4.50
C GLY A 12 13.62 -4.28 -4.32
N THR A 13 12.75 -4.15 -5.33
CA THR A 13 11.55 -3.29 -5.33
C THR A 13 10.28 -4.13 -5.55
N ASP A 14 10.31 -5.36 -5.10
CA ASP A 14 9.36 -6.43 -5.39
C ASP A 14 8.17 -6.48 -4.40
N GLY A 15 7.92 -5.35 -3.72
CA GLY A 15 6.73 -5.15 -2.91
C GLY A 15 6.75 -5.79 -1.52
N ALA A 16 5.65 -5.68 -0.82
CA ALA A 16 5.55 -6.08 0.58
C ALA A 16 5.76 -7.59 0.83
N ALA A 17 5.51 -8.44 -0.17
CA ALA A 17 5.79 -9.89 -0.12
C ALA A 17 7.18 -10.27 -0.68
N SER A 18 8.12 -9.36 -0.66
CA SER A 18 9.44 -9.39 -1.30
C SER A 18 10.19 -10.74 -1.20
N ALA A 19 10.54 -11.28 -2.35
CA ALA A 19 11.46 -12.41 -2.48
C ALA A 19 12.92 -11.96 -2.23
N CYS A 20 13.27 -10.71 -2.61
CA CYS A 20 14.58 -10.14 -2.29
C CYS A 20 14.80 -10.03 -0.78
N ARG A 21 13.76 -9.70 0.01
CA ARG A 21 13.84 -9.70 1.48
C ARG A 21 14.07 -11.10 2.05
N GLN A 22 13.60 -12.16 1.38
CA GLN A 22 13.86 -13.54 1.78
C GLN A 22 15.37 -13.82 1.88
N TYR A 23 16.16 -13.30 0.95
CA TYR A 23 17.64 -13.40 1.03
C TYR A 23 18.17 -12.85 2.35
N PHE A 24 17.69 -11.68 2.81
CA PHE A 24 18.13 -11.09 4.08
C PHE A 24 17.72 -11.97 5.29
N MET A 25 16.55 -12.59 5.22
CA MET A 25 16.09 -13.50 6.28
C MET A 25 16.99 -14.74 6.37
N GLU A 26 17.41 -15.30 5.23
CA GLU A 26 18.34 -16.44 5.18
C GLU A 26 19.75 -16.07 5.67
N GLN A 27 20.15 -14.81 5.51
CA GLN A 27 21.44 -14.27 5.98
C GLN A 27 21.33 -13.55 7.33
N SER A 28 20.25 -13.73 8.08
CA SER A 28 19.91 -12.92 9.24
C SER A 28 20.98 -12.89 10.32
N ALA A 29 21.64 -14.02 10.62
CA ALA A 29 22.73 -14.09 11.59
C ALA A 29 23.97 -13.27 11.19
N ARG A 30 24.32 -13.29 9.89
CA ARG A 30 25.47 -12.53 9.34
C ARG A 30 25.18 -11.04 9.27
N LEU A 31 23.98 -10.68 8.83
CA LEU A 31 23.57 -9.31 8.62
C LEU A 31 22.99 -8.63 9.86
N HIS A 32 22.75 -9.36 10.93
CA HIS A 32 21.95 -8.91 12.08
C HIS A 32 20.59 -8.37 11.63
N PHE A 33 19.97 -9.07 10.65
CA PHE A 33 18.73 -8.63 10.04
C PHE A 33 17.54 -8.79 10.97
N ASN A 34 16.83 -7.69 11.17
CA ASN A 34 15.58 -7.65 11.92
C ASN A 34 14.42 -7.46 10.94
N TYR A 35 13.34 -8.20 11.15
CA TYR A 35 12.14 -8.14 10.32
C TYR A 35 10.89 -8.20 11.18
N SER A 36 9.93 -7.35 10.86
CA SER A 36 8.61 -7.35 11.46
C SER A 36 7.55 -7.16 10.38
N GLN A 37 6.52 -7.99 10.40
CA GLN A 37 5.32 -7.84 9.61
C GLN A 37 4.11 -7.90 10.54
N VAL A 38 3.33 -6.82 10.59
CA VAL A 38 2.19 -6.71 11.49
C VAL A 38 0.92 -6.56 10.66
N PHE A 39 0.09 -7.62 10.66
CA PHE A 39 -1.23 -7.59 10.05
C PHE A 39 -2.22 -6.87 10.94
N GLN A 40 -3.08 -6.05 10.34
CA GLN A 40 -4.20 -5.44 11.02
C GLN A 40 -5.43 -6.35 10.95
N ASN A 41 -6.30 -6.25 11.96
CA ASN A 41 -7.62 -6.93 11.93
C ASN A 41 -8.62 -6.25 11.00
N TYR A 42 -8.13 -5.58 9.98
CA TYR A 42 -8.87 -4.83 8.97
C TYR A 42 -8.45 -5.27 7.58
N GLY A 43 -9.41 -5.28 6.68
CA GLY A 43 -9.17 -5.35 5.26
C GLY A 43 -9.64 -4.08 4.55
N TYR A 44 -9.44 -4.06 3.25
CA TYR A 44 -10.01 -3.01 2.41
C TYR A 44 -10.67 -3.61 1.15
N LYS A 45 -11.64 -2.88 0.63
CA LYS A 45 -12.36 -3.20 -0.59
C LYS A 45 -12.36 -1.97 -1.50
N GLU A 46 -11.90 -2.14 -2.73
CA GLU A 46 -11.95 -1.11 -3.74
C GLU A 46 -13.28 -1.13 -4.48
N LEU A 47 -13.86 0.05 -4.62
CA LEU A 47 -15.13 0.33 -5.29
C LEU A 47 -14.92 1.52 -6.23
N THR A 48 -15.81 1.68 -7.21
CA THR A 48 -15.69 2.75 -8.19
C THR A 48 -16.85 3.74 -8.08
N ILE A 49 -16.51 5.03 -8.00
CA ILE A 49 -17.45 6.11 -8.28
C ILE A 49 -17.24 6.48 -9.75
N PRO A 50 -18.20 6.21 -10.66
CA PRO A 50 -18.06 6.51 -12.07
C PRO A 50 -18.11 8.02 -12.34
N PRO A 51 -17.70 8.48 -13.54
CA PRO A 51 -17.88 9.86 -13.94
C PRO A 51 -19.36 10.22 -14.06
N GLY A 52 -19.68 11.45 -13.78
CA GLY A 52 -21.02 12.02 -14.02
C GLY A 52 -21.29 12.34 -15.48
N PRO A 53 -22.43 12.98 -15.78
CA PRO A 53 -22.79 13.39 -17.12
C PRO A 53 -21.70 14.23 -17.78
N ASN A 54 -21.45 14.00 -19.07
CA ASN A 54 -20.41 14.67 -19.86
C ASN A 54 -18.97 14.44 -19.31
N ASN A 55 -18.71 13.29 -18.72
CA ASN A 55 -17.41 12.90 -18.14
C ASN A 55 -16.90 13.89 -17.08
N LYS A 56 -17.82 14.40 -16.23
CA LYS A 56 -17.48 15.33 -15.14
C LYS A 56 -17.29 14.57 -13.84
N PHE A 57 -16.41 15.09 -13.01
CA PHE A 57 -16.26 14.58 -11.64
C PHE A 57 -17.57 14.76 -10.84
N LEU A 58 -17.98 13.72 -10.11
CA LEU A 58 -19.15 13.77 -9.23
C LEU A 58 -18.85 14.42 -7.87
N LEU A 59 -17.59 14.45 -7.48
CA LEU A 59 -17.07 15.05 -6.25
C LEU A 59 -15.96 16.06 -6.59
N GLU A 60 -15.47 16.80 -5.60
CA GLU A 60 -14.33 17.72 -5.78
C GLU A 60 -13.07 16.96 -6.24
N LYS A 61 -12.56 17.30 -7.43
CA LYS A 61 -11.45 16.61 -8.08
C LYS A 61 -10.07 16.86 -7.45
N ASN A 62 -9.93 17.88 -6.61
CA ASN A 62 -8.65 18.24 -5.99
C ASN A 62 -8.64 17.89 -4.50
N ALA A 63 -9.48 16.95 -4.06
CA ALA A 63 -9.62 16.58 -2.66
C ALA A 63 -9.59 15.07 -2.44
N LEU A 64 -9.07 14.65 -1.31
CA LEU A 64 -9.33 13.35 -0.73
C LEU A 64 -10.67 13.42 -0.01
N HIS A 65 -11.62 12.59 -0.42
CA HIS A 65 -12.92 12.46 0.24
C HIS A 65 -12.85 11.39 1.32
N ILE A 66 -13.38 11.67 2.51
CA ILE A 66 -13.33 10.75 3.65
C ILE A 66 -14.72 10.68 4.30
N TRP A 67 -15.25 9.46 4.44
CA TRP A 67 -16.46 9.13 5.21
C TRP A 67 -16.05 8.35 6.47
N PRO A 68 -15.72 9.02 7.58
CA PRO A 68 -15.38 8.33 8.83
C PRO A 68 -16.66 7.82 9.51
N ARG A 69 -16.59 6.57 10.06
CA ARG A 69 -17.71 5.91 10.74
C ARG A 69 -17.22 5.18 12.01
N GLY A 70 -16.75 5.96 12.98
CA GLY A 70 -16.23 5.39 14.22
C GLY A 70 -14.94 4.62 14.02
N HIS A 71 -15.01 3.29 13.96
CA HIS A 71 -13.87 2.40 13.83
C HIS A 71 -13.63 1.89 12.39
N PHE A 72 -14.43 2.33 11.42
CA PHE A 72 -14.21 2.06 10.01
C PHE A 72 -14.44 3.30 9.16
N MET A 73 -14.03 3.28 7.91
CA MET A 73 -14.18 4.44 7.03
C MET A 73 -14.18 4.03 5.56
N MET A 74 -14.67 4.94 4.73
CA MET A 74 -14.44 4.90 3.29
C MET A 74 -13.71 6.17 2.86
N ILE A 75 -12.77 6.06 1.95
CA ILE A 75 -12.12 7.20 1.31
C ILE A 75 -12.36 7.13 -0.19
N ALA A 76 -12.24 8.27 -0.90
CA ALA A 76 -12.23 8.28 -2.36
C ALA A 76 -11.21 9.28 -2.91
N LEU A 77 -10.44 8.82 -3.88
CA LEU A 77 -9.42 9.58 -4.59
C LEU A 77 -9.77 9.70 -6.07
N PRO A 78 -9.60 10.89 -6.68
CA PRO A 78 -9.91 11.13 -8.09
C PRO A 78 -8.88 10.46 -9.01
N ASN A 79 -9.37 9.98 -10.15
CA ASN A 79 -8.56 9.46 -11.25
C ASN A 79 -8.60 10.42 -12.45
N PRO A 80 -7.62 10.36 -13.37
CA PRO A 80 -7.57 11.24 -14.54
C PRO A 80 -8.78 11.15 -15.49
N ASP A 81 -9.50 10.03 -15.47
CA ASP A 81 -10.69 9.74 -16.30
C ASP A 81 -12.01 10.21 -15.67
N ALA A 82 -11.93 11.05 -14.63
CA ALA A 82 -13.05 11.54 -13.85
C ALA A 82 -13.79 10.50 -13.00
N THR A 83 -13.28 9.30 -12.86
CA THR A 83 -13.72 8.36 -11.84
C THR A 83 -13.09 8.67 -10.49
N PHE A 84 -13.57 8.01 -9.42
CA PHE A 84 -12.85 7.95 -8.14
C PHE A 84 -12.68 6.48 -7.75
N THR A 85 -11.50 6.15 -7.25
CA THR A 85 -11.29 4.91 -6.51
C THR A 85 -11.76 5.12 -5.08
N ALA A 86 -12.86 4.46 -4.71
CA ALA A 86 -13.40 4.47 -3.37
C ALA A 86 -12.91 3.23 -2.61
N THR A 87 -12.25 3.42 -1.48
CA THR A 87 -11.68 2.34 -0.67
C THR A 87 -12.40 2.25 0.66
N LEU A 88 -13.15 1.16 0.88
CA LEU A 88 -13.78 0.85 2.16
C LEU A 88 -12.81 0.07 3.04
N PHE A 89 -12.45 0.63 4.18
CA PHE A 89 -11.70 -0.05 5.24
C PHE A 89 -12.66 -0.57 6.29
N LEU A 90 -12.64 -1.88 6.57
CA LEU A 90 -13.59 -2.52 7.45
C LEU A 90 -12.91 -3.65 8.25
N PRO A 91 -13.31 -3.90 9.52
CA PRO A 91 -12.84 -5.05 10.27
C PRO A 91 -13.17 -6.38 9.56
N TYR A 92 -12.35 -7.41 9.78
CA TYR A 92 -12.67 -8.75 9.31
C TYR A 92 -13.82 -9.37 10.11
N HIS A 93 -13.88 -9.12 11.42
CA HIS A 93 -14.81 -9.75 12.37
C HIS A 93 -15.60 -8.72 13.17
N GLY A 94 -16.78 -9.12 13.62
CA GLY A 94 -17.66 -8.31 14.46
C GLY A 94 -18.96 -7.92 13.75
N SER A 95 -19.78 -7.13 14.42
CA SER A 95 -21.12 -6.75 13.92
C SER A 95 -21.09 -5.84 12.69
N GLU A 96 -20.02 -5.07 12.52
CA GLU A 96 -19.79 -4.16 11.39
C GLU A 96 -18.48 -4.57 10.71
N SER A 97 -18.51 -5.64 9.92
CA SER A 97 -17.32 -6.30 9.38
C SER A 97 -17.58 -7.00 8.05
N PHE A 98 -16.51 -7.40 7.36
CA PHE A 98 -16.62 -8.25 6.17
C PHE A 98 -17.27 -9.61 6.45
N GLU A 99 -17.19 -10.11 7.70
CA GLU A 99 -17.79 -11.38 8.11
C GLU A 99 -19.30 -11.40 7.99
N VAL A 100 -19.97 -10.29 8.21
CA VAL A 100 -21.45 -10.19 8.17
C VAL A 100 -21.98 -9.77 6.81
N LEU A 101 -21.15 -9.28 5.90
CA LEU A 101 -21.56 -8.82 4.56
C LEU A 101 -21.45 -9.97 3.54
N LYS A 102 -22.37 -10.94 3.60
CA LYS A 102 -22.32 -12.17 2.79
C LYS A 102 -23.20 -12.16 1.55
N ASN A 103 -24.13 -11.25 1.47
CA ASN A 103 -25.09 -11.13 0.36
C ASN A 103 -25.47 -9.67 0.11
N GLU A 104 -26.17 -9.44 -1.00
CA GLU A 104 -26.56 -8.12 -1.47
C GLU A 104 -27.44 -7.37 -0.46
N ASP A 105 -28.42 -8.03 0.14
CA ASP A 105 -29.33 -7.37 1.10
C ASP A 105 -28.60 -6.84 2.33
N GLN A 106 -27.65 -7.63 2.86
CA GLN A 106 -26.81 -7.22 3.98
C GLN A 106 -25.92 -6.05 3.62
N LEU A 107 -25.30 -6.10 2.43
CA LEU A 107 -24.42 -5.03 1.93
C LEU A 107 -25.20 -3.73 1.73
N VAL A 108 -26.36 -3.78 1.04
CA VAL A 108 -27.19 -2.61 0.77
C VAL A 108 -27.72 -2.02 2.08
N THR A 109 -28.14 -2.86 3.04
CA THR A 109 -28.58 -2.42 4.37
C THR A 109 -27.43 -1.72 5.11
N PHE A 110 -26.23 -2.28 5.09
CA PHE A 110 -25.05 -1.68 5.71
C PHE A 110 -24.72 -0.31 5.10
N PHE A 111 -24.70 -0.19 3.77
CA PHE A 111 -24.46 1.07 3.10
C PHE A 111 -25.56 2.10 3.33
N ASN A 112 -26.82 1.71 3.34
CA ASN A 112 -27.93 2.60 3.67
C ASN A 112 -27.89 3.09 5.14
N THR A 113 -27.32 2.30 6.03
CA THR A 113 -27.17 2.67 7.45
C THR A 113 -25.98 3.59 7.67
N HIS A 114 -24.82 3.25 7.09
CA HIS A 114 -23.57 3.92 7.43
C HIS A 114 -23.08 4.90 6.35
N PHE A 115 -23.42 4.69 5.08
CA PHE A 115 -22.94 5.47 3.93
C PHE A 115 -24.07 5.97 3.04
N LYS A 116 -25.20 6.36 3.66
CA LYS A 116 -26.38 6.87 2.94
C LYS A 116 -26.07 8.07 2.04
N ASP A 117 -25.09 8.85 2.42
CA ASP A 117 -24.56 10.02 1.69
C ASP A 117 -23.65 9.64 0.51
N ALA A 118 -23.16 8.41 0.44
CA ALA A 118 -22.25 7.93 -0.59
C ALA A 118 -22.83 6.83 -1.49
N ILE A 119 -23.84 6.07 -1.03
CA ILE A 119 -24.35 4.89 -1.76
C ILE A 119 -24.82 5.22 -3.18
N SER A 120 -25.40 6.39 -3.40
CA SER A 120 -25.84 6.84 -4.73
C SER A 120 -24.71 7.14 -5.69
N LEU A 121 -23.49 7.31 -5.19
CA LEU A 121 -22.29 7.55 -5.98
C LEU A 121 -21.67 6.25 -6.52
N ILE A 122 -22.06 5.08 -5.99
CA ILE A 122 -21.46 3.77 -6.30
C ILE A 122 -22.53 2.85 -6.92
N PRO A 123 -22.94 3.06 -8.17
CA PRO A 123 -24.05 2.33 -8.78
C PRO A 123 -23.79 0.83 -8.96
N HIS A 124 -22.52 0.41 -8.99
CA HIS A 124 -22.10 -0.99 -9.14
C HIS A 124 -21.66 -1.62 -7.80
N LEU A 125 -22.09 -1.06 -6.67
CA LEU A 125 -21.68 -1.45 -5.33
C LEU A 125 -21.68 -2.96 -5.10
N THR A 126 -22.81 -3.64 -5.34
CA THR A 126 -22.93 -5.07 -5.07
C THR A 126 -22.04 -5.91 -5.97
N GLN A 127 -22.01 -5.59 -7.25
CA GLN A 127 -21.18 -6.29 -8.21
C GLN A 127 -19.69 -6.18 -7.83
N GLU A 128 -19.18 -4.96 -7.64
CA GLU A 128 -17.77 -4.72 -7.33
C GLU A 128 -17.39 -5.28 -5.96
N PHE A 129 -18.24 -5.13 -4.95
CA PHE A 129 -17.96 -5.63 -3.61
C PHE A 129 -17.74 -7.15 -3.57
N PHE A 130 -18.53 -7.92 -4.32
CA PHE A 130 -18.39 -9.38 -4.33
C PHE A 130 -17.38 -9.89 -5.37
N GLN A 131 -17.09 -9.15 -6.41
CA GLN A 131 -16.10 -9.53 -7.44
C GLN A 131 -14.67 -9.14 -7.07
N ASN A 132 -14.47 -7.94 -6.50
CA ASN A 132 -13.14 -7.48 -6.16
C ASN A 132 -12.58 -8.25 -4.95
N PRO A 133 -11.28 -8.54 -4.92
CA PRO A 133 -10.66 -9.17 -3.76
C PRO A 133 -10.71 -8.24 -2.54
N THR A 134 -10.76 -8.83 -1.35
CA THR A 134 -10.51 -8.08 -0.11
C THR A 134 -9.01 -8.01 0.13
N GLY A 135 -8.46 -6.81 0.10
CA GLY A 135 -7.05 -6.58 0.39
C GLY A 135 -6.77 -6.64 1.89
N HIS A 136 -5.53 -6.97 2.22
CA HIS A 136 -5.04 -7.04 3.60
C HIS A 136 -4.24 -5.80 3.96
N LEU A 137 -4.37 -5.36 5.21
CA LEU A 137 -3.59 -4.25 5.74
C LEU A 137 -2.47 -4.80 6.62
N TYR A 138 -1.24 -4.48 6.29
CA TYR A 138 -0.08 -4.82 7.12
C TYR A 138 1.06 -3.83 6.92
N THR A 139 1.91 -3.73 7.92
CA THR A 139 3.15 -2.97 7.85
C THR A 139 4.33 -3.92 7.77
N VAL A 140 5.35 -3.50 7.03
CA VAL A 140 6.66 -4.16 6.99
C VAL A 140 7.69 -3.19 7.53
N LYS A 141 8.50 -3.64 8.48
CA LYS A 141 9.70 -2.95 8.96
C LYS A 141 10.85 -3.93 8.97
N CYS A 142 11.98 -3.54 8.43
CA CYS A 142 13.18 -4.37 8.47
C CYS A 142 14.46 -3.53 8.57
N SER A 143 15.57 -4.17 8.90
CA SER A 143 16.90 -3.55 8.98
C SER A 143 18.00 -4.61 9.06
N PRO A 144 19.16 -4.40 8.41
CA PRO A 144 19.49 -3.35 7.45
C PRO A 144 18.74 -3.51 6.13
N TRP A 145 18.72 -2.47 5.28
CA TRP A 145 18.11 -2.54 3.94
C TRP A 145 19.11 -2.92 2.86
N HIS A 146 20.39 -3.08 3.21
CA HIS A 146 21.43 -3.42 2.26
C HIS A 146 22.34 -4.54 2.78
N ASP A 147 22.93 -5.29 1.86
CA ASP A 147 24.05 -6.20 2.08
C ASP A 147 25.26 -5.70 1.29
N ALA A 148 26.08 -4.91 1.96
CA ALA A 148 27.24 -4.24 1.36
C ALA A 148 26.87 -3.53 0.04
N ASP A 149 27.57 -3.90 -1.05
CA ASP A 149 27.39 -3.42 -2.40
C ASP A 149 26.60 -4.39 -3.31
N LYS A 150 25.92 -5.42 -2.75
CA LYS A 150 25.34 -6.51 -3.53
C LYS A 150 23.82 -6.46 -3.62
N VAL A 151 23.15 -6.15 -2.52
CA VAL A 151 21.67 -6.14 -2.49
C VAL A 151 21.19 -4.92 -1.71
N LEU A 152 20.18 -4.22 -2.26
CA LEU A 152 19.48 -3.11 -1.62
C LEU A 152 17.97 -3.35 -1.69
N LEU A 153 17.26 -3.16 -0.58
CA LEU A 153 15.79 -3.14 -0.53
C LEU A 153 15.28 -1.70 -0.58
N MET A 154 14.22 -1.45 -1.37
CA MET A 154 13.58 -0.14 -1.51
C MET A 154 12.05 -0.29 -1.58
N GLY A 155 11.34 0.77 -1.25
CA GLY A 155 9.88 0.80 -1.28
C GLY A 155 9.25 -0.25 -0.34
N ASP A 156 8.12 -0.80 -0.73
CA ASP A 156 7.38 -1.77 0.10
C ASP A 156 8.18 -3.04 0.44
N ALA A 157 9.22 -3.36 -0.34
CA ALA A 157 10.13 -4.46 0.00
C ALA A 157 10.90 -4.18 1.30
N ALA A 158 11.18 -2.92 1.62
CA ALA A 158 11.86 -2.48 2.83
C ALA A 158 10.89 -2.01 3.93
N HIS A 159 9.82 -1.27 3.56
CA HIS A 159 9.00 -0.52 4.50
C HIS A 159 7.53 -0.34 4.04
N ALA A 160 6.81 -1.43 3.80
CA ALA A 160 5.39 -1.33 3.47
C ALA A 160 4.59 -0.67 4.58
N ILE A 161 3.76 0.32 4.22
CA ILE A 161 2.93 1.10 5.14
C ILE A 161 1.44 0.91 4.87
N ILE A 162 0.62 1.15 5.89
CA ILE A 162 -0.85 1.06 5.77
C ILE A 162 -1.37 2.21 4.88
N PRO A 163 -2.24 1.94 3.89
CA PRO A 163 -2.63 2.90 2.86
C PRO A 163 -3.73 3.89 3.26
N PHE A 164 -3.89 4.25 4.54
CA PHE A 164 -4.97 5.14 4.99
C PHE A 164 -4.95 6.53 4.33
N TYR A 165 -3.79 7.03 4.00
CA TYR A 165 -3.60 8.32 3.32
C TYR A 165 -2.98 8.17 1.93
N GLY A 166 -2.84 6.95 1.41
CA GLY A 166 -2.25 6.69 0.10
C GLY A 166 -0.77 7.08 -0.01
N GLN A 167 -0.01 7.07 1.09
CA GLN A 167 1.38 7.57 1.10
C GLN A 167 2.44 6.55 0.65
N GLY A 168 2.08 5.28 0.43
CA GLY A 168 3.03 4.24 0.02
C GLY A 168 3.77 4.58 -1.27
N MET A 169 3.06 5.04 -2.28
CA MET A 169 3.66 5.47 -3.55
C MET A 169 4.58 6.69 -3.37
N ASN A 170 4.16 7.69 -2.59
CA ASN A 170 4.98 8.87 -2.31
C ASN A 170 6.27 8.49 -1.58
N CYS A 171 6.18 7.59 -0.59
CA CYS A 171 7.34 7.08 0.14
C CYS A 171 8.31 6.32 -0.79
N GLY A 172 7.78 5.49 -1.70
CA GLY A 172 8.58 4.78 -2.69
C GLY A 172 9.25 5.73 -3.71
N PHE A 173 8.56 6.78 -4.16
CA PHE A 173 9.18 7.80 -5.04
C PHE A 173 10.21 8.65 -4.31
N GLU A 174 10.02 8.92 -3.03
CA GLU A 174 11.05 9.57 -2.22
C GLU A 174 12.30 8.70 -2.08
N ASP A 175 12.13 7.37 -1.98
CA ASP A 175 13.28 6.45 -2.03
C ASP A 175 14.06 6.60 -3.34
N VAL A 176 13.37 6.61 -4.48
CA VAL A 176 14.02 6.77 -5.79
C VAL A 176 14.74 8.12 -5.88
N PHE A 177 14.10 9.21 -5.42
CA PHE A 177 14.69 10.55 -5.43
C PHE A 177 15.95 10.64 -4.57
N ILE A 178 15.93 10.10 -3.35
CA ILE A 178 17.12 10.09 -2.47
C ILE A 178 18.21 9.19 -3.04
N PHE A 179 17.84 8.03 -3.60
CA PHE A 179 18.81 7.14 -4.24
C PHE A 179 19.52 7.81 -5.43
N ASP A 180 18.77 8.51 -6.29
CA ASP A 180 19.31 9.27 -7.42
C ASP A 180 20.31 10.33 -6.96
N GLN A 181 20.00 11.10 -5.92
CA GLN A 181 20.93 12.07 -5.34
C GLN A 181 22.22 11.42 -4.80
N LEU A 182 22.10 10.22 -4.22
CA LEU A 182 23.27 9.50 -3.69
C LEU A 182 24.18 8.96 -4.80
N LEU A 183 23.63 8.62 -5.98
CA LEU A 183 24.39 8.23 -7.15
C LEU A 183 25.35 9.34 -7.61
N ASP A 184 24.90 10.59 -7.57
CA ASP A 184 25.70 11.75 -7.96
C ASP A 184 26.80 12.10 -6.94
N GLN A 185 26.62 11.71 -5.68
CA GLN A 185 27.48 12.14 -4.57
C GLN A 185 28.53 11.11 -4.15
N ASN A 186 28.32 9.84 -4.48
CA ASN A 186 29.15 8.74 -3.98
C ASN A 186 29.76 7.93 -5.11
N PRO A 187 31.04 7.52 -4.97
CA PRO A 187 31.77 6.82 -6.04
C PRO A 187 31.51 5.30 -6.07
N ASP A 188 30.94 4.70 -5.02
CA ASP A 188 30.83 3.26 -4.89
C ASP A 188 29.49 2.80 -4.31
N TRP A 189 29.04 1.61 -4.71
CA TRP A 189 27.76 1.03 -4.32
C TRP A 189 27.62 0.81 -2.82
N ASN A 190 28.67 0.46 -2.12
CA ASN A 190 28.60 0.21 -0.68
C ASN A 190 28.25 1.49 0.09
N SER A 191 28.90 2.61 -0.26
CA SER A 191 28.61 3.91 0.33
C SER A 191 27.21 4.40 -0.01
N ILE A 192 26.75 4.20 -1.25
CA ILE A 192 25.39 4.54 -1.70
C ILE A 192 24.34 3.75 -0.89
N CYS A 193 24.44 2.42 -0.87
CA CYS A 193 23.49 1.55 -0.20
C CYS A 193 23.43 1.80 1.31
N LYS A 194 24.57 2.03 1.93
CA LYS A 194 24.65 2.36 3.36
C LYS A 194 23.99 3.70 3.67
N SER A 195 24.37 4.76 2.94
CA SER A 195 23.82 6.11 3.14
C SER A 195 22.31 6.14 2.88
N PHE A 196 21.83 5.43 1.86
CA PHE A 196 20.42 5.28 1.59
C PHE A 196 19.66 4.68 2.79
N SER A 197 20.14 3.56 3.31
CA SER A 197 19.55 2.92 4.48
C SER A 197 19.51 3.85 5.70
N GLU A 198 20.60 4.56 5.96
CA GLU A 198 20.73 5.46 7.12
C GLU A 198 19.82 6.68 7.02
N ILE A 199 19.60 7.22 5.83
CA ILE A 199 18.75 8.39 5.58
C ILE A 199 17.27 7.98 5.57
N ARG A 200 16.92 6.93 4.83
CA ARG A 200 15.51 6.60 4.56
C ARG A 200 14.82 5.86 5.69
N LYS A 201 15.51 4.93 6.35
CA LYS A 201 14.90 4.12 7.40
C LYS A 201 14.25 4.93 8.53
N PRO A 202 14.90 5.95 9.13
CA PRO A 202 14.24 6.76 10.17
C PRO A 202 12.98 7.47 9.69
N ASN A 203 12.98 7.94 8.44
CA ASN A 203 11.83 8.64 7.86
C ASN A 203 10.65 7.71 7.58
N SER A 204 10.91 6.48 7.16
CA SER A 204 9.85 5.49 6.88
C SER A 204 9.31 4.83 8.16
N ASP A 205 10.07 4.82 9.26
CA ASP A 205 9.67 4.24 10.55
C ASP A 205 8.85 5.21 11.41
N ALA A 206 8.86 6.52 11.10
CA ALA A 206 8.17 7.58 11.84
C ALA A 206 6.65 7.52 11.64
#